data_7753178940bdb54f8b453f9b014502c9
#
_entry.id   7753178940bdb54f8b453f9b014502c9
#
_cell.length_a   1.000
_cell.length_b   1.000
_cell.length_c   1.000
_cell.angle_alpha   90.00
_cell.angle_beta   90.00
_cell.angle_gamma   90.00
#
_symmetry.space_group_name_H-M   'P 1'
#
loop_
_entity.id
_entity.type
_entity.pdbx_description
1 polymer ?
#
loop_
_entity_poly.entity_id
_entity_poly.type
_entity_poly.pdbx_seq_one_letter_code
_entity_poly.pdbx_strand_id
1 'polypeptide(L)'
;MPKALPVIDMSAPVCCRPVAAGPIDDAAALEVALRLKAIADPVRVKLMSLLLTSPRGEENGGDLATTVGLSESTVSHHLTQLRNAGLIESERRGMNTLHRPRREALTALCTVLDPNCCP
;
A
#
# COMPACT_ATOMS: atom_id res chain seq x y z
N MET A 1 -22.82 -24.53 -6.91
CA MET A 1 -21.36 -24.58 -6.74
C MET A 1 -20.85 -23.23 -6.30
N PRO A 2 -20.06 -23.17 -5.25
CA PRO A 2 -19.48 -21.89 -4.87
C PRO A 2 -18.54 -21.39 -5.98
N LYS A 3 -18.62 -20.10 -6.25
CA LYS A 3 -17.71 -19.46 -7.19
C LYS A 3 -16.30 -19.47 -6.60
N ALA A 4 -15.33 -19.93 -7.36
CA ALA A 4 -13.95 -19.91 -6.90
C ALA A 4 -13.50 -18.46 -6.70
N LEU A 5 -12.88 -18.20 -5.54
CA LEU A 5 -12.33 -16.88 -5.28
C LEU A 5 -11.06 -16.68 -6.15
N PRO A 6 -10.92 -15.52 -6.78
CA PRO A 6 -9.71 -15.25 -7.54
C PRO A 6 -8.49 -15.19 -6.62
N VAL A 7 -7.36 -15.73 -7.11
CA VAL A 7 -6.08 -15.60 -6.42
C VAL A 7 -5.43 -14.32 -6.94
N ILE A 8 -5.15 -13.40 -6.01
CA ILE A 8 -4.57 -12.09 -6.36
C ILE A 8 -3.18 -12.00 -5.76
N ASP A 9 -2.20 -11.73 -6.61
CA ASP A 9 -0.83 -11.46 -6.17
C ASP A 9 -0.71 -9.99 -5.79
N MET A 10 -0.69 -9.73 -4.47
CA MET A 10 -0.57 -8.38 -3.94
C MET A 10 0.87 -7.88 -3.92
N SER A 11 1.87 -8.74 -4.19
CA SER A 11 3.27 -8.34 -4.21
C SER A 11 3.65 -7.58 -5.48
N ALA A 12 2.95 -7.83 -6.58
CA ALA A 12 3.17 -7.12 -7.83
C ALA A 12 2.32 -5.85 -7.88
N PRO A 13 2.79 -4.79 -8.56
CA PRO A 13 1.95 -3.61 -8.81
C PRO A 13 0.68 -4.02 -9.55
N VAL A 14 -0.42 -3.32 -9.30
CA VAL A 14 -1.67 -3.60 -9.99
C VAL A 14 -1.49 -3.38 -11.49
N CYS A 15 -1.95 -4.33 -12.29
CA CYS A 15 -1.83 -4.28 -13.73
C CYS A 15 -3.21 -4.54 -14.34
N CYS A 16 -4.04 -3.51 -14.31
CA CYS A 16 -5.39 -3.58 -14.80
C CYS A 16 -5.62 -2.50 -15.83
N ARG A 17 -6.63 -2.74 -16.69
CA ARG A 17 -7.13 -1.71 -17.56
C ARG A 17 -7.59 -0.53 -16.69
N PRO A 18 -7.27 0.74 -17.04
CA PRO A 18 -7.70 1.89 -16.24
C PRO A 18 -9.21 1.91 -16.05
N VAL A 19 -9.64 2.22 -14.84
CA VAL A 19 -11.07 2.31 -14.49
C VAL A 19 -11.80 3.26 -15.41
N ALA A 20 -11.14 4.37 -15.77
CA ALA A 20 -11.72 5.39 -16.63
C ALA A 20 -11.75 4.99 -18.11
N ALA A 21 -11.10 3.92 -18.52
CA ALA A 21 -11.05 3.48 -19.91
C ALA A 21 -12.27 2.66 -20.33
N GLY A 22 -13.10 2.25 -19.41
CA GLY A 22 -14.31 1.46 -19.68
C GLY A 22 -14.65 0.55 -18.52
N PRO A 23 -15.74 -0.22 -18.63
CA PRO A 23 -16.12 -1.18 -17.59
C PRO A 23 -15.03 -2.20 -17.35
N ILE A 24 -14.78 -2.52 -16.07
CA ILE A 24 -13.79 -3.53 -15.67
C ILE A 24 -14.51 -4.76 -15.13
N ASP A 25 -13.84 -5.89 -15.17
CA ASP A 25 -14.40 -7.14 -14.66
C ASP A 25 -14.24 -7.24 -13.13
N ASP A 26 -14.85 -8.28 -12.55
CA ASP A 26 -14.87 -8.47 -11.10
C ASP A 26 -13.45 -8.69 -10.54
N ALA A 27 -12.61 -9.40 -11.25
CA ALA A 27 -11.23 -9.66 -10.80
C ALA A 27 -10.42 -8.37 -10.75
N ALA A 28 -10.50 -7.54 -11.77
CA ALA A 28 -9.81 -6.25 -11.82
C ALA A 28 -10.35 -5.31 -10.72
N ALA A 29 -11.68 -5.28 -10.54
CA ALA A 29 -12.29 -4.48 -9.49
C ALA A 29 -11.78 -4.89 -8.10
N LEU A 30 -11.65 -6.19 -7.86
CA LEU A 30 -11.13 -6.70 -6.59
C LEU A 30 -9.67 -6.33 -6.37
N GLU A 31 -8.83 -6.44 -7.40
CA GLU A 31 -7.42 -6.04 -7.30
C GLU A 31 -7.27 -4.57 -6.90
N VAL A 32 -8.03 -3.70 -7.53
CA VAL A 32 -8.02 -2.27 -7.21
C VAL A 32 -8.56 -2.02 -5.81
N ALA A 33 -9.70 -2.63 -5.48
CA ALA A 33 -10.37 -2.42 -4.20
C ALA A 33 -9.52 -2.84 -3.01
N LEU A 34 -8.81 -3.97 -3.08
CA LEU A 34 -7.98 -4.45 -1.98
C LEU A 34 -6.84 -3.48 -1.69
N ARG A 35 -6.26 -2.87 -2.70
CA ARG A 35 -5.18 -1.88 -2.52
C ARG A 35 -5.73 -0.57 -1.96
N LEU A 36 -6.85 -0.09 -2.48
CA LEU A 36 -7.49 1.11 -1.96
C LEU A 36 -7.94 0.92 -0.52
N LYS A 37 -8.48 -0.25 -0.20
CA LYS A 37 -8.92 -0.57 1.16
C LYS A 37 -7.77 -0.55 2.14
N ALA A 38 -6.58 -0.99 1.72
CA ALA A 38 -5.39 -0.97 2.58
C ALA A 38 -4.96 0.45 2.91
N ILE A 39 -5.22 1.43 2.05
CA ILE A 39 -4.85 2.83 2.26
C ILE A 39 -5.97 3.60 2.97
N ALA A 40 -7.21 3.14 2.89
CA ALA A 40 -8.40 3.89 3.34
C ALA A 40 -8.52 3.92 4.86
N ASP A 41 -7.51 4.49 5.51
CA ASP A 41 -7.43 4.71 6.95
C ASP A 41 -6.54 5.92 7.18
N PRO A 42 -6.95 6.91 8.00
CA PRO A 42 -6.16 8.15 8.18
C PRO A 42 -4.73 7.90 8.65
N VAL A 43 -4.53 6.94 9.56
CA VAL A 43 -3.20 6.61 10.05
C VAL A 43 -2.33 6.04 8.93
N ARG A 44 -2.90 5.17 8.10
CA ARG A 44 -2.16 4.56 6.98
C ARG A 44 -1.78 5.59 5.92
N VAL A 45 -2.67 6.52 5.61
CA VAL A 45 -2.34 7.63 4.70
C VAL A 45 -1.19 8.44 5.27
N LYS A 46 -1.23 8.74 6.58
CA LYS A 46 -0.16 9.49 7.25
C LYS A 46 1.16 8.72 7.22
N LEU A 47 1.12 7.42 7.49
CA LEU A 47 2.32 6.58 7.42
C LEU A 47 2.92 6.55 6.01
N MET A 48 2.08 6.43 4.98
CA MET A 48 2.56 6.50 3.60
C MET A 48 3.22 7.84 3.30
N SER A 49 2.63 8.94 3.76
CA SER A 49 3.20 10.27 3.60
C SER A 49 4.57 10.37 4.24
N LEU A 50 4.71 9.87 5.48
CA LEU A 50 5.98 9.89 6.20
C LEU A 50 7.05 9.07 5.48
N LEU A 51 6.69 7.91 4.95
CA LEU A 51 7.62 7.07 4.20
C LEU A 51 8.03 7.70 2.87
N LEU A 52 7.06 8.23 2.14
CA LEU A 52 7.31 8.84 0.83
C LEU A 52 8.15 10.11 0.90
N THR A 53 8.07 10.84 2.01
CA THR A 53 8.80 12.09 2.22
C THR A 53 10.05 11.92 3.08
N SER A 54 10.37 10.70 3.48
CA SER A 54 11.56 10.43 4.29
C SER A 54 12.83 10.82 3.53
N PRO A 55 13.72 11.63 4.13
CA PRO A 55 15.00 11.97 3.50
C PRO A 55 15.89 10.75 3.24
N ARG A 56 15.72 9.70 4.04
CA ARG A 56 16.51 8.48 3.92
C ARG A 56 15.85 7.44 3.02
N GLY A 57 14.60 7.67 2.61
CA GLY A 57 13.82 6.70 1.85
C GLY A 57 13.31 5.52 2.66
N GLU A 58 13.52 5.53 3.98
CA GLU A 58 13.08 4.47 4.89
C GLU A 58 12.94 5.01 6.30
N GLU A 59 12.07 4.37 7.10
CA GLU A 59 11.88 4.72 8.50
C GLU A 59 11.68 3.47 9.33
N ASN A 60 12.13 3.47 10.59
CA ASN A 60 11.84 2.36 11.48
C ASN A 60 10.47 2.52 12.14
N GLY A 61 9.90 1.38 12.58
CA GLY A 61 8.55 1.38 13.17
C GLY A 61 8.43 2.18 14.44
N GLY A 62 9.48 2.22 15.27
CA GLY A 62 9.49 2.99 16.50
C GLY A 62 9.39 4.49 16.26
N ASP A 63 10.17 4.99 15.30
CA ASP A 63 10.12 6.41 14.93
C ASP A 63 8.77 6.79 14.33
N LEU A 64 8.21 5.93 13.50
CA LEU A 64 6.88 6.14 12.93
C LEU A 64 5.82 6.20 14.02
N ALA A 65 5.88 5.28 14.99
CA ALA A 65 4.94 5.26 16.11
C ALA A 65 5.02 6.54 16.95
N THR A 66 6.23 7.02 17.23
CA THR A 66 6.45 8.26 17.96
C THR A 66 5.85 9.44 17.19
N THR A 67 6.08 9.51 15.91
CA THR A 67 5.61 10.61 15.07
C THR A 67 4.08 10.66 14.99
N VAL A 68 3.42 9.51 14.83
CA VAL A 68 1.95 9.49 14.76
C VAL A 68 1.28 9.48 16.13
N GLY A 69 2.04 9.29 17.21
CA GLY A 69 1.50 9.31 18.58
C GLY A 69 0.71 8.07 18.94
N LEU A 70 1.05 6.91 18.40
CA LEU A 70 0.39 5.64 18.68
C LEU A 70 1.41 4.62 19.20
N SER A 71 0.91 3.51 19.77
CA SER A 71 1.79 2.43 20.22
C SER A 71 2.48 1.77 19.05
N GLU A 72 3.65 1.17 19.30
CA GLU A 72 4.37 0.42 18.28
C GLU A 72 3.55 -0.75 17.75
N SER A 73 2.79 -1.43 18.61
CA SER A 73 1.97 -2.55 18.16
C SER A 73 0.84 -2.11 17.22
N THR A 74 0.21 -0.97 17.49
CA THR A 74 -0.83 -0.41 16.63
C THR A 74 -0.25 -0.03 15.27
N VAL A 75 0.90 0.67 15.27
CA VAL A 75 1.56 1.08 14.03
C VAL A 75 2.04 -0.16 13.25
N SER A 76 2.58 -1.16 13.95
CA SER A 76 2.99 -2.42 13.32
C SER A 76 1.83 -3.11 12.61
N HIS A 77 0.63 -3.08 13.19
CA HIS A 77 -0.57 -3.61 12.56
C HIS A 77 -0.88 -2.88 11.25
N HIS A 78 -0.86 -1.55 11.28
CA HIS A 78 -1.10 -0.73 10.09
C HIS A 78 -0.04 -0.98 9.00
N LEU A 79 1.23 -1.04 9.41
CA LEU A 79 2.32 -1.31 8.47
C LEU A 79 2.20 -2.70 7.83
N THR A 80 1.75 -3.70 8.60
CA THR A 80 1.49 -5.04 8.09
C THR A 80 0.40 -5.01 7.02
N GLN A 81 -0.68 -4.24 7.22
CA GLN A 81 -1.73 -4.11 6.23
C GLN A 81 -1.21 -3.47 4.94
N LEU A 82 -0.40 -2.44 5.05
CA LEU A 82 0.22 -1.80 3.89
C LEU A 82 1.18 -2.74 3.15
N ARG A 83 1.97 -3.50 3.90
CA ARG A 83 2.90 -4.48 3.33
C ARG A 83 2.16 -5.61 2.61
N ASN A 84 1.10 -6.13 3.22
CA ASN A 84 0.30 -7.20 2.62
C ASN A 84 -0.38 -6.75 1.33
N ALA A 85 -0.64 -5.46 1.19
CA ALA A 85 -1.19 -4.88 -0.03
C ALA A 85 -0.11 -4.52 -1.07
N GLY A 86 1.16 -4.80 -0.77
CA GLY A 86 2.26 -4.53 -1.70
C GLY A 86 2.64 -3.06 -1.82
N LEU A 87 2.21 -2.21 -0.89
CA LEU A 87 2.45 -0.76 -0.96
C LEU A 87 3.74 -0.33 -0.26
N ILE A 88 4.23 -1.14 0.66
CA ILE A 88 5.53 -0.96 1.31
C ILE A 88 6.27 -2.29 1.34
N GLU A 89 7.58 -2.21 1.57
CA GLU A 89 8.40 -3.36 1.88
C GLU A 89 9.11 -3.11 3.21
N SER A 90 9.50 -4.20 3.88
CA SER A 90 10.12 -4.13 5.21
C SER A 90 11.34 -5.02 5.24
N GLU A 91 12.37 -4.57 5.97
CA GLU A 91 13.62 -5.29 6.12
C GLU A 91 14.04 -5.25 7.59
N ARG A 92 14.33 -6.42 8.14
CA ARG A 92 14.89 -6.50 9.48
C ARG A 92 16.38 -6.18 9.43
N ARG A 93 16.78 -5.19 10.20
CA ARG A 93 18.18 -4.76 10.27
C ARG A 93 18.59 -4.66 11.73
N GLY A 94 19.24 -5.71 12.25
CA GLY A 94 19.55 -5.81 13.67
C GLY A 94 18.29 -5.92 14.51
N MET A 95 18.12 -5.01 15.47
CA MET A 95 16.94 -4.96 16.35
C MET A 95 15.79 -4.17 15.74
N ASN A 96 16.02 -3.49 14.63
CA ASN A 96 15.04 -2.61 13.99
C ASN A 96 14.45 -3.24 12.75
N THR A 97 13.20 -2.89 12.44
CA THR A 97 12.59 -3.17 11.15
C THR A 97 12.46 -1.85 10.42
N LEU A 98 13.03 -1.78 9.22
CA LEU A 98 12.96 -0.60 8.37
C LEU A 98 11.88 -0.83 7.32
N HIS A 99 11.10 0.21 7.07
CA HIS A 99 9.99 0.19 6.13
C HIS A 99 10.27 1.19 5.02
N ARG A 100 10.01 0.79 3.78
CA ARG A 100 10.21 1.62 2.59
C ARG A 100 8.94 1.62 1.75
N PRO A 101 8.58 2.76 1.15
CA PRO A 101 7.44 2.78 0.24
C PRO A 101 7.82 2.09 -1.07
N ARG A 102 6.85 1.40 -1.67
CA ARG A 102 6.98 0.86 -3.01
C ARG A 102 6.32 1.85 -3.98
N ARG A 103 7.11 2.79 -4.47
CA ARG A 103 6.60 3.89 -5.32
C ARG A 103 5.96 3.38 -6.60
N GLU A 104 6.53 2.33 -7.19
CA GLU A 104 5.98 1.72 -8.41
C GLU A 104 4.57 1.17 -8.18
N ALA A 105 4.31 0.63 -6.99
CA ALA A 105 2.98 0.12 -6.65
C ALA A 105 1.96 1.26 -6.52
N LEU A 106 2.37 2.36 -5.89
CA LEU A 106 1.50 3.54 -5.76
C LEU A 106 1.23 4.19 -7.10
N THR A 107 2.26 4.35 -7.94
CA THR A 107 2.12 4.91 -9.28
C THR A 107 1.18 4.04 -10.12
N ALA A 108 1.32 2.72 -10.05
CA ALA A 108 0.45 1.81 -10.77
C ALA A 108 -1.00 1.94 -10.32
N LEU A 109 -1.25 2.08 -9.01
CA LEU A 109 -2.59 2.26 -8.48
C LEU A 109 -3.21 3.59 -8.94
N CYS A 110 -2.44 4.67 -8.90
CA CYS A 110 -2.87 5.97 -9.39
C CYS A 110 -3.25 5.89 -10.87
N THR A 111 -2.39 5.27 -11.68
CA THR A 111 -2.61 5.14 -13.12
C THR A 111 -3.82 4.29 -13.45
N VAL A 112 -4.11 3.24 -12.67
CA VAL A 112 -5.28 2.39 -12.92
C VAL A 112 -6.58 3.10 -12.59
N LEU A 113 -6.54 4.08 -11.67
CA LEU A 113 -7.73 4.89 -11.38
C LEU A 113 -7.98 5.90 -12.50
N ASP A 114 -6.96 6.64 -12.89
CA ASP A 114 -7.02 7.61 -13.97
C ASP A 114 -5.61 7.85 -14.52
N PRO A 115 -5.35 7.51 -15.81
CA PRO A 115 -4.03 7.73 -16.41
C PRO A 115 -3.55 9.18 -16.38
N ASN A 116 -4.47 10.13 -16.23
CA ASN A 116 -4.14 11.56 -16.17
C ASN A 116 -3.99 12.09 -14.75
N CYS A 117 -4.15 11.23 -13.75
CA CYS A 117 -4.11 11.61 -12.33
C CYS A 117 -2.72 12.12 -11.91
N CYS A 118 -1.68 11.52 -12.47
CA CYS A 118 -0.30 11.85 -12.13
C CYS A 118 0.46 12.25 -13.41
N PRO A 119 0.48 13.53 -13.74
CA PRO A 119 1.22 14.00 -14.92
C PRO A 119 2.73 13.86 -14.76
#